data_66678ec441b17d55247f0c9ed622dfb9
#
_entry.id   66678ec441b17d55247f0c9ed622dfb9
#
_cell.length_a   1.000
_cell.length_b   1.000
_cell.length_c   1.000
_cell.angle_alpha   90.00
_cell.angle_beta   90.00
_cell.angle_gamma   90.00
#
_symmetry.space_group_name_H-M   'P 1'
#
loop_
_entity.id
_entity.type
_entity.pdbx_description
1 polymer ?
#
loop_
_entity_poly.entity_id
_entity_poly.type
_entity_poly.pdbx_seq_one_letter_code
_entity_poly.pdbx_strand_id
1 'polypeptide(L)'
;MSRSPAPRPARRRAIALNPAQKSQLAAAQARCAAQGSQLTPLRTEVLSLLIRRGGAAKAYDLLTDMQARQPGVAPMTVYRALDFLVEQGLAHKVAANSTFVLCQHEGPHAPHARIVMLVCAQCGSTTECSDPRVAQALDEALHDTGFAAQSVEVKG
;
A
#
# COMPACT_ATOMS: atom_id res chain seq x y z
N MET A 1 -0.39 -47.54 -14.98
CA MET A 1 -1.34 -46.47 -14.66
C MET A 1 -0.65 -45.14 -14.80
N SER A 2 -0.83 -44.47 -15.92
CA SER A 2 -0.25 -43.15 -16.19
C SER A 2 -1.07 -42.13 -15.42
N ARG A 3 -0.48 -41.47 -14.42
CA ARG A 3 -1.03 -40.26 -13.86
C ARG A 3 -0.85 -39.13 -14.85
N SER A 4 -1.92 -38.66 -15.45
CA SER A 4 -1.92 -37.43 -16.23
C SER A 4 -1.44 -36.28 -15.34
N PRO A 5 -0.45 -35.47 -15.80
CA PRO A 5 -0.03 -34.31 -15.02
C PRO A 5 -1.22 -33.36 -14.86
N ALA A 6 -1.44 -32.90 -13.63
CA ALA A 6 -2.44 -31.89 -13.33
C ALA A 6 -2.23 -30.68 -14.25
N PRO A 7 -3.29 -30.06 -14.78
CA PRO A 7 -3.15 -28.88 -15.62
C PRO A 7 -2.41 -27.80 -14.86
N ARG A 8 -1.34 -27.29 -15.44
CA ARG A 8 -0.62 -26.12 -14.91
C ARG A 8 -1.62 -24.99 -14.76
N PRO A 9 -1.68 -24.33 -13.59
CA PRO A 9 -2.54 -23.17 -13.44
C PRO A 9 -2.23 -22.20 -14.57
N ALA A 10 -3.24 -21.79 -15.31
CA ALA A 10 -3.11 -20.80 -16.37
C ALA A 10 -2.34 -19.61 -15.81
N ARG A 11 -1.24 -19.23 -16.47
CA ARG A 11 -0.48 -18.02 -16.09
C ARG A 11 -1.45 -16.86 -16.12
N ARG A 12 -1.78 -16.33 -14.96
CA ARG A 12 -2.65 -15.17 -14.85
C ARG A 12 -2.04 -14.04 -15.68
N ARG A 13 -2.86 -13.42 -16.52
CA ARG A 13 -2.41 -12.26 -17.31
C ARG A 13 -1.86 -11.20 -16.38
N ALA A 14 -0.67 -10.69 -16.70
CA ALA A 14 -0.11 -9.54 -16.00
C ALA A 14 -1.10 -8.36 -16.02
N ILE A 15 -1.16 -7.61 -14.93
CA ILE A 15 -1.99 -6.42 -14.84
C ILE A 15 -1.43 -5.37 -15.79
N ALA A 16 -2.29 -4.81 -16.66
CA ALA A 16 -1.90 -3.79 -17.60
C ALA A 16 -1.59 -2.48 -16.86
N LEU A 17 -0.35 -2.03 -16.96
CA LEU A 17 0.14 -0.78 -16.38
C LEU A 17 0.71 0.10 -17.49
N ASN A 18 0.50 1.41 -17.37
CA ASN A 18 1.18 2.37 -18.25
C ASN A 18 2.67 2.51 -17.86
N PRO A 19 3.51 3.18 -18.69
CA PRO A 19 4.95 3.29 -18.40
C PRO A 19 5.27 3.93 -17.04
N ALA A 20 4.53 4.95 -16.62
CA ALA A 20 4.71 5.59 -15.31
C ALA A 20 4.37 4.62 -14.16
N GLN A 21 3.30 3.86 -14.29
CA GLN A 21 2.88 2.85 -13.32
C GLN A 21 3.89 1.69 -13.24
N LYS A 22 4.44 1.27 -14.37
CA LYS A 22 5.53 0.27 -14.39
C LYS A 22 6.77 0.75 -13.65
N SER A 23 7.12 2.03 -13.79
CA SER A 23 8.21 2.64 -13.03
C SER A 23 7.94 2.65 -11.53
N GLN A 24 6.71 2.95 -11.12
CA GLN A 24 6.29 2.90 -9.72
C GLN A 24 6.42 1.48 -9.14
N LEU A 25 5.97 0.49 -9.89
CA LEU A 25 6.10 -0.92 -9.49
C LEU A 25 7.57 -1.34 -9.36
N ALA A 26 8.40 -0.99 -10.32
CA ALA A 26 9.84 -1.30 -10.31
C ALA A 26 10.54 -0.64 -9.11
N ALA A 27 10.22 0.61 -8.80
CA ALA A 27 10.75 1.32 -7.64
C ALA A 27 10.36 0.63 -6.33
N ALA A 28 9.10 0.19 -6.20
CA ALA A 28 8.62 -0.54 -5.04
C ALA A 28 9.32 -1.89 -4.87
N GLN A 29 9.51 -2.62 -5.96
CA GLN A 29 10.27 -3.89 -5.97
C GLN A 29 11.71 -3.70 -5.51
N ALA A 30 12.38 -2.66 -6.01
CA ALA A 30 13.76 -2.33 -5.63
C ALA A 30 13.86 -1.96 -4.14
N ARG A 31 12.92 -1.19 -3.62
CA ARG A 31 12.86 -0.83 -2.18
C ARG A 31 12.66 -2.06 -1.30
N CYS A 32 11.77 -2.96 -1.71
CA CYS A 32 11.50 -4.20 -0.98
C CYS A 32 12.75 -5.09 -0.94
N ALA A 33 13.42 -5.25 -2.06
CA ALA A 33 14.67 -6.01 -2.16
C ALA A 33 15.79 -5.39 -1.30
N ALA A 34 15.91 -4.07 -1.28
CA ALA A 34 16.90 -3.37 -0.45
C ALA A 34 16.68 -3.58 1.05
N GLN A 35 15.45 -3.85 1.47
CA GLN A 35 15.09 -4.16 2.86
C GLN A 35 15.23 -5.67 3.20
N GLY A 36 15.69 -6.49 2.25
CA GLY A 36 15.79 -7.93 2.43
C GLY A 36 14.45 -8.66 2.39
N SER A 37 13.40 -8.03 1.92
CA SER A 37 12.05 -8.58 1.79
C SER A 37 11.77 -8.96 0.33
N GLN A 38 10.76 -9.79 0.11
CA GLN A 38 10.40 -10.27 -1.21
C GLN A 38 8.93 -9.97 -1.53
N LEU A 39 8.69 -9.35 -2.68
CA LEU A 39 7.36 -9.25 -3.27
C LEU A 39 7.01 -10.59 -3.94
N THR A 40 6.21 -11.39 -3.27
CA THR A 40 5.64 -12.61 -3.86
C THR A 40 4.72 -12.24 -5.04
N PRO A 41 4.40 -13.18 -5.96
CA PRO A 41 3.48 -12.90 -7.06
C PRO A 41 2.15 -12.29 -6.61
N LEU A 42 1.57 -12.78 -5.52
CA LEU A 42 0.32 -12.24 -4.97
C LEU A 42 0.48 -10.79 -4.47
N ARG A 43 1.53 -10.51 -3.71
CA ARG A 43 1.85 -9.16 -3.22
C ARG A 43 2.08 -8.19 -4.37
N THR A 44 2.77 -8.63 -5.41
CA THR A 44 2.96 -7.86 -6.64
C THR A 44 1.65 -7.56 -7.34
N GLU A 45 0.73 -8.51 -7.41
CA GLU A 45 -0.61 -8.28 -7.99
C GLU A 45 -1.40 -7.24 -7.20
N VAL A 46 -1.44 -7.35 -5.86
CA VAL A 46 -2.15 -6.38 -5.02
C VAL A 46 -1.57 -4.99 -5.16
N LEU A 47 -0.25 -4.86 -5.16
CA LEU A 47 0.44 -3.59 -5.38
C LEU A 47 0.15 -3.03 -6.77
N SER A 48 0.18 -3.85 -7.80
CA SER A 48 -0.13 -3.45 -9.18
C SER A 48 -1.56 -2.94 -9.33
N LEU A 49 -2.51 -3.56 -8.64
CA LEU A 49 -3.91 -3.10 -8.62
C LEU A 49 -4.05 -1.74 -7.91
N LEU A 50 -3.33 -1.54 -6.81
CA LEU A 50 -3.28 -0.25 -6.12
C LEU A 50 -2.72 0.85 -7.04
N ILE A 51 -1.63 0.57 -7.72
CA ILE A 51 -1.01 1.48 -8.69
C ILE A 51 -1.97 1.79 -9.84
N ARG A 52 -2.63 0.77 -10.38
CA ARG A 52 -3.60 0.92 -11.48
C ARG A 52 -4.79 1.81 -11.12
N ARG A 53 -5.20 1.83 -9.84
CA ARG A 53 -6.25 2.71 -9.33
C ARG A 53 -5.78 4.13 -9.04
N GLY A 54 -4.60 4.50 -9.48
CA GLY A 54 -4.04 5.83 -9.27
C GLY A 54 -3.29 6.00 -7.96
N GLY A 55 -2.99 4.92 -7.25
CA GLY A 55 -2.22 4.94 -6.01
C GLY A 55 -3.05 5.10 -4.74
N ALA A 56 -4.37 5.07 -4.84
CA ALA A 56 -5.26 5.11 -3.67
C ALA A 56 -6.47 4.21 -3.90
N ALA A 57 -6.78 3.34 -2.96
CA ALA A 57 -7.92 2.44 -3.04
C ALA A 57 -8.35 1.94 -1.65
N LYS A 58 -9.62 1.64 -1.50
CA LYS A 58 -10.13 0.95 -0.33
C LYS A 58 -9.76 -0.54 -0.38
N ALA A 59 -9.54 -1.14 0.77
CA ALA A 59 -9.25 -2.57 0.87
C ALA A 59 -10.31 -3.42 0.17
N TYR A 60 -11.58 -3.08 0.32
CA TYR A 60 -12.69 -3.78 -0.31
C TYR A 60 -12.61 -3.75 -1.84
N ASP A 61 -12.24 -2.61 -2.43
CA ASP A 61 -12.11 -2.48 -3.89
C ASP A 61 -10.96 -3.32 -4.43
N LEU A 62 -9.84 -3.35 -3.71
CA LEU A 62 -8.71 -4.22 -4.06
C LEU A 62 -9.05 -5.70 -3.93
N LEU A 63 -9.81 -6.06 -2.90
CA LEU A 63 -10.33 -7.43 -2.74
C LEU A 63 -11.23 -7.82 -3.92
N THR A 64 -12.13 -6.94 -4.33
CA THR A 64 -13.03 -7.17 -5.47
C THR A 64 -12.23 -7.36 -6.76
N ASP A 65 -11.23 -6.54 -7.00
CA ASP A 65 -10.32 -6.67 -8.15
C ASP A 65 -9.56 -8.00 -8.14
N MET A 66 -9.06 -8.41 -6.98
CA MET A 66 -8.37 -9.69 -6.82
C MET A 66 -9.29 -10.87 -7.06
N GLN A 67 -10.52 -10.81 -6.56
CA GLN A 67 -11.52 -11.87 -6.75
C GLN A 67 -11.96 -11.99 -8.21
N ALA A 68 -12.01 -10.88 -8.94
CA ALA A 68 -12.26 -10.90 -10.38
C ALA A 68 -11.15 -11.63 -11.15
N ARG A 69 -9.90 -11.53 -10.69
CA ARG A 69 -8.74 -12.21 -11.29
C ARG A 69 -8.57 -13.64 -10.80
N GLN A 70 -8.89 -13.88 -9.55
CA GLN A 70 -8.76 -15.16 -8.86
C GLN A 70 -10.00 -15.39 -7.98
N PRO A 71 -11.05 -16.02 -8.53
CA PRO A 71 -12.32 -16.17 -7.80
C PRO A 71 -12.22 -16.88 -6.46
N GLY A 72 -11.21 -17.73 -6.27
CA GLY A 72 -10.99 -18.48 -5.04
C GLY A 72 -10.12 -17.78 -4.01
N VAL A 73 -9.67 -16.53 -4.24
CA VAL A 73 -8.80 -15.86 -3.28
C VAL A 73 -9.55 -15.51 -2.00
N ALA A 74 -8.96 -15.91 -0.86
CA ALA A 74 -9.54 -15.59 0.44
C ALA A 74 -9.34 -14.11 0.80
N PRO A 75 -10.32 -13.43 1.41
CA PRO A 75 -10.17 -12.04 1.84
C PRO A 75 -8.95 -11.80 2.71
N MET A 76 -8.68 -12.67 3.66
CA MET A 76 -7.52 -12.55 4.55
C MET A 76 -6.19 -12.59 3.81
N THR A 77 -6.10 -13.30 2.71
CA THR A 77 -4.90 -13.36 1.87
C THR A 77 -4.59 -11.98 1.27
N VAL A 78 -5.61 -11.28 0.81
CA VAL A 78 -5.47 -9.91 0.28
C VAL A 78 -5.11 -8.92 1.38
N TYR A 79 -5.76 -8.99 2.54
CA TYR A 79 -5.50 -8.11 3.67
C TYR A 79 -4.07 -8.29 4.23
N ARG A 80 -3.59 -9.53 4.31
CA ARG A 80 -2.19 -9.81 4.69
C ARG A 80 -1.18 -9.23 3.69
N ALA A 81 -1.50 -9.28 2.40
CA ALA A 81 -0.67 -8.65 1.38
C ALA A 81 -0.63 -7.12 1.56
N LEU A 82 -1.76 -6.49 1.84
CA LEU A 82 -1.83 -5.05 2.13
C LEU A 82 -1.05 -4.69 3.40
N ASP A 83 -1.19 -5.46 4.47
CA ASP A 83 -0.42 -5.26 5.70
C ASP A 83 1.08 -5.35 5.45
N PHE A 84 1.52 -6.31 4.63
CA PHE A 84 2.91 -6.42 4.22
C PHE A 84 3.39 -5.15 3.48
N LEU A 85 2.60 -4.62 2.56
CA LEU A 85 2.95 -3.40 1.82
C LEU A 85 3.12 -2.21 2.78
N VAL A 86 2.27 -2.10 3.80
CA VAL A 86 2.37 -1.06 4.83
C VAL A 86 3.63 -1.26 5.68
N GLU A 87 3.91 -2.47 6.14
CA GLU A 87 5.11 -2.79 6.93
C GLU A 87 6.40 -2.47 6.18
N GLN A 88 6.43 -2.69 4.88
CA GLN A 88 7.59 -2.39 4.03
C GLN A 88 7.69 -0.91 3.64
N GLY A 89 6.74 -0.08 4.05
CA GLY A 89 6.71 1.33 3.69
C GLY A 89 6.36 1.61 2.23
N LEU A 90 5.77 0.64 1.53
CA LEU A 90 5.35 0.78 0.13
C LEU A 90 3.97 1.42 0.01
N ALA A 91 3.16 1.31 1.05
CA ALA A 91 1.83 1.89 1.13
C ALA A 91 1.56 2.41 2.54
N HIS A 92 0.57 3.30 2.66
CA HIS A 92 0.10 3.84 3.93
C HIS A 92 -1.39 3.54 4.08
N LYS A 93 -1.81 3.21 5.30
CA LYS A 93 -3.21 3.02 5.62
C LYS A 93 -3.77 4.29 6.25
N VAL A 94 -4.79 4.84 5.63
CA VAL A 94 -5.56 5.97 6.17
C VAL A 94 -6.73 5.41 6.96
N ALA A 95 -6.64 5.48 8.29
CA ALA A 95 -7.62 4.87 9.19
C ALA A 95 -9.03 5.46 9.06
N ALA A 96 -9.13 6.75 8.76
CA ALA A 96 -10.40 7.47 8.67
C ALA A 96 -11.39 6.87 7.65
N ASN A 97 -10.89 6.30 6.55
CA ASN A 97 -11.72 5.75 5.48
C ASN A 97 -11.28 4.37 4.99
N SER A 98 -10.42 3.68 5.72
CA SER A 98 -9.86 2.37 5.36
C SER A 98 -9.25 2.34 3.95
N THR A 99 -8.62 3.44 3.55
CA THR A 99 -7.97 3.60 2.25
C THR A 99 -6.48 3.29 2.38
N PHE A 100 -5.95 2.54 1.42
CA PHE A 100 -4.52 2.32 1.25
C PHE A 100 -4.00 3.27 0.18
N VAL A 101 -2.92 3.94 0.45
CA VAL A 101 -2.30 4.93 -0.44
C VAL A 101 -0.87 4.51 -0.73
N LEU A 102 -0.51 4.47 -2.02
CA LEU A 102 0.84 4.17 -2.45
C LEU A 102 1.81 5.23 -1.91
N CYS A 103 2.92 4.79 -1.34
CA CYS A 103 3.98 5.69 -0.94
C CYS A 103 4.68 6.27 -2.18
N GLN A 104 4.70 7.60 -2.29
CA GLN A 104 5.32 8.30 -3.41
C GLN A 104 6.68 8.90 -3.04
N HIS A 105 7.15 8.69 -1.82
CA HIS A 105 8.46 9.17 -1.40
C HIS A 105 9.58 8.40 -2.10
N GLU A 106 10.47 9.13 -2.74
CA GLU A 106 11.73 8.61 -3.24
C GLU A 106 12.75 8.64 -2.10
N GLY A 107 13.29 7.49 -1.75
CA GLY A 107 14.35 7.36 -0.76
C GLY A 107 13.94 6.60 0.50
N PRO A 108 14.93 6.25 1.35
CA PRO A 108 14.67 5.52 2.57
C PRO A 108 13.85 6.38 3.54
N HIS A 109 12.69 5.90 3.96
CA HIS A 109 11.99 6.50 5.09
C HIS A 109 12.80 6.25 6.35
N ALA A 110 13.04 7.31 7.12
CA ALA A 110 13.49 7.12 8.48
C ALA A 110 12.44 6.27 9.21
N PRO A 111 12.83 5.24 10.00
CA PRO A 111 11.88 4.33 10.66
C PRO A 111 10.84 5.03 11.55
N HIS A 112 11.08 6.28 11.87
CA HIS A 112 10.24 7.10 12.74
C HIS A 112 9.70 8.36 12.04
N ALA A 113 9.85 8.48 10.72
CA ALA A 113 9.28 9.61 9.99
C ALA A 113 7.77 9.57 10.06
N ARG A 114 7.18 10.61 10.61
CA ARG A 114 5.74 10.74 10.69
C ARG A 114 5.18 11.20 9.35
N ILE A 115 4.29 10.40 8.80
CA ILE A 115 3.63 10.70 7.53
C ILE A 115 2.27 11.32 7.85
N VAL A 116 2.01 12.49 7.26
CA VAL A 116 0.74 13.19 7.41
C VAL A 116 -0.07 13.03 6.12
N MET A 117 -1.24 12.45 6.25
CA MET A 117 -2.17 12.28 5.13
C MET A 117 -3.30 13.29 5.23
N LEU A 118 -3.59 13.99 4.14
CA LEU A 118 -4.74 14.86 4.03
C LEU A 118 -5.88 14.11 3.34
N VAL A 119 -7.04 14.09 3.96
CA VAL A 119 -8.24 13.41 3.45
C VAL A 119 -9.34 14.44 3.24
N CYS A 120 -9.87 14.50 2.02
CA CYS A 120 -11.02 15.36 1.74
C CYS A 120 -12.29 14.74 2.33
N ALA A 121 -12.97 15.50 3.20
CA ALA A 121 -14.21 15.05 3.83
C ALA A 121 -15.37 14.90 2.85
N GLN A 122 -15.33 15.60 1.71
CA GLN A 122 -16.41 15.56 0.72
C GLN A 122 -16.29 14.41 -0.27
N CYS A 123 -15.09 14.19 -0.85
CA CYS A 123 -14.89 13.21 -1.90
C CYS A 123 -14.00 12.03 -1.50
N GLY A 124 -13.41 12.05 -0.29
CA GLY A 124 -12.51 11.01 0.18
C GLY A 124 -11.15 10.98 -0.50
N SER A 125 -10.83 11.94 -1.38
CA SER A 125 -9.51 11.99 -1.99
C SER A 125 -8.44 12.20 -0.94
N THR A 126 -7.29 11.54 -1.12
CA THR A 126 -6.19 11.57 -0.18
C THR A 126 -4.92 12.05 -0.86
N THR A 127 -4.12 12.83 -0.15
CA THR A 127 -2.78 13.22 -0.58
C THR A 127 -1.83 13.24 0.61
N GLU A 128 -0.57 12.98 0.35
CA GLU A 128 0.46 13.06 1.38
C GLU A 128 0.93 14.51 1.55
N CYS A 129 1.01 14.95 2.79
CA CYS A 129 1.59 16.24 3.13
C CYS A 129 3.10 16.07 3.31
N SER A 130 3.87 16.58 2.37
CA SER A 130 5.33 16.48 2.38
C SER A 130 6.03 17.62 3.12
N ASP A 131 5.27 18.50 3.76
CA ASP A 131 5.88 19.62 4.50
C ASP A 131 6.45 19.13 5.83
N PRO A 132 7.80 19.18 6.01
CA PRO A 132 8.42 18.70 7.23
C PRO A 132 8.04 19.51 8.48
N ARG A 133 7.58 20.75 8.32
CA ARG A 133 7.16 21.60 9.44
C ARG A 133 5.92 21.05 10.13
N VAL A 134 5.01 20.43 9.39
CA VAL A 134 3.79 19.83 9.94
C VAL A 134 4.15 18.63 10.80
N ALA A 135 4.97 17.72 10.30
CA ALA A 135 5.42 16.54 11.03
C ALA A 135 6.21 16.94 12.28
N GLN A 136 7.09 17.92 12.17
CA GLN A 136 7.89 18.44 13.28
C GLN A 136 7.00 19.06 14.37
N ALA A 137 6.03 19.88 13.99
CA ALA A 137 5.10 20.51 14.92
C ALA A 137 4.28 19.45 15.70
N LEU A 138 3.84 18.40 15.04
CA LEU A 138 3.15 17.29 15.67
C LEU A 138 4.05 16.53 16.66
N ASP A 139 5.29 16.26 16.27
CA ASP A 139 6.26 15.57 17.14
C ASP A 139 6.59 16.40 18.38
N GLU A 140 6.76 17.70 18.25
CA GLU A 140 7.00 18.63 19.37
C GLU A 140 5.80 18.66 20.31
N ALA A 141 4.58 18.78 19.77
CA ALA A 141 3.35 18.80 20.55
C ALA A 141 3.15 17.48 21.32
N LEU A 142 3.44 16.35 20.72
CA LEU A 142 3.35 15.03 21.35
C LEU A 142 4.42 14.84 22.42
N HIS A 143 5.63 15.32 22.18
CA HIS A 143 6.71 15.27 23.16
C HIS A 143 6.36 16.05 24.42
N ASP A 144 5.80 17.24 24.29
CA ASP A 144 5.38 18.09 25.40
C ASP A 144 4.27 17.46 26.25
N THR A 145 3.42 16.62 25.63
CA THR A 145 2.35 15.91 26.34
C THR A 145 2.78 14.59 26.97
N GLY A 146 3.97 14.08 26.62
CA GLY A 146 4.46 12.77 27.07
C GLY A 146 3.76 11.58 26.45
N PHE A 147 2.97 11.77 25.41
CA PHE A 147 2.29 10.68 24.70
C PHE A 147 3.19 10.05 23.63
N ALA A 148 3.30 8.73 23.67
CA ALA A 148 3.86 7.94 22.55
C ALA A 148 2.72 7.53 21.63
N ALA A 149 2.44 8.35 20.61
CA ALA A 149 1.34 8.12 19.69
C ALA A 149 1.78 7.23 18.51
N GLN A 150 1.03 6.16 18.25
CA GLN A 150 1.19 5.35 17.06
C GLN A 150 0.51 5.99 15.86
N SER A 151 -0.60 6.67 16.08
CA SER A 151 -1.30 7.45 15.05
C SER A 151 -1.92 8.71 15.68
N VAL A 152 -2.04 9.74 14.86
CA VAL A 152 -2.69 11.00 15.23
C VAL A 152 -3.74 11.33 14.19
N GLU A 153 -4.94 11.63 14.63
CA GLU A 153 -6.03 12.09 13.77
C GLU A 153 -6.40 13.53 14.11
N VAL A 154 -6.40 14.40 13.11
CA VAL A 154 -6.84 15.79 13.24
C VAL A 154 -8.08 15.98 12.39
N LYS A 155 -9.18 16.36 13.04
CA LYS A 155 -10.45 16.66 12.36
C LYS A 155 -10.71 18.15 12.39
N GLY A 156 -11.11 18.68 11.25
CA GLY A 156 -11.46 20.08 11.10
C GLY A 156 -12.75 20.27 10.32
#